data_b5f085d0fcfa2d9072f7e65785d5f103
#
_entry.id   b5f085d0fcfa2d9072f7e65785d5f103
#
_cell.length_a   1.000
_cell.length_b   1.000
_cell.length_c   1.000
_cell.angle_alpha   90.00
_cell.angle_beta   90.00
_cell.angle_gamma   90.00
#
_symmetry.space_group_name_H-M   'P 1'
#
loop_
_entity.id
_entity.type
_entity.pdbx_description
1 polymer ?
#
loop_
_entity_poly.entity_id
_entity_poly.type
_entity_poly.pdbx_seq_one_letter_code
_entity_poly.pdbx_strand_id
1 'polypeptide(L)'
;MQDLRRGAEHAEAGELLPLAVDLDGTLLATDTLHEGLVAALLRAPAALPKVLRALPRGRAAFKREVSLVAPCNAVALPLRWNFVEWLRAERASGRRLHLVTAADQAVADAVAAHVGIFDSATGSDGSRNLAGGNKAEFLRRRFPQGFAYAGDSRHDLPVFEAAREIVLVNASAEVAAEARERNPNLLAEFPAEPTPLRDWVRGMRLHQWSKNALLFVPLILGHRLDDPDALFRCVVGMLLFGLTASGTYFINDLADLASDRAHRTKRNRPIAAGRIAPLHALAGAIAMILTGFAGAALLGTTLLLGFICYVCVSLLYSAQLKRIALLDTLTIGGLFTLRLALGVELAGVPYSPWLMAFAAFFFSSSLSPSVTVS
;
A
#
# COMPACT_ATOMS: atom_id res chain seq x y z
N MET A 1 32.22 7.28 2.87
CA MET A 1 33.23 6.84 3.84
C MET A 1 33.93 8.01 4.55
N GLN A 2 33.83 9.23 4.04
CA GLN A 2 34.36 10.46 4.72
C GLN A 2 33.38 11.11 5.68
N ASP A 3 32.06 10.92 5.52
CA ASP A 3 31.04 11.49 6.41
C ASP A 3 30.83 10.71 7.73
N LEU A 4 31.31 9.46 7.82
CA LEU A 4 31.32 8.70 9.07
C LEU A 4 32.39 9.15 10.09
N ARG A 5 33.33 10.00 9.69
CA ARG A 5 34.41 10.50 10.58
C ARG A 5 34.12 11.84 11.23
N ARG A 6 33.14 12.62 10.75
CA ARG A 6 32.74 13.89 11.38
C ARG A 6 31.94 13.74 12.67
N GLY A 7 31.32 12.57 12.90
CA GLY A 7 30.60 12.28 14.15
C GLY A 7 31.50 11.95 15.36
N ALA A 8 32.79 11.72 15.15
CA ALA A 8 33.69 11.29 16.21
C ALA A 8 34.48 12.42 16.89
N GLU A 9 34.42 13.66 16.39
CA GLU A 9 35.24 14.78 16.91
C GLU A 9 34.49 15.73 17.86
N HIS A 10 33.21 15.49 18.18
CA HIS A 10 32.45 16.30 19.16
C HIS A 10 32.16 15.55 20.47
N ALA A 11 33.02 14.63 20.87
CA ALA A 11 32.96 13.96 22.17
C ALA A 11 33.71 14.76 23.25
N GLU A 12 33.32 16.01 23.53
CA GLU A 12 33.48 16.57 24.87
C GLU A 12 32.25 16.17 25.69
N ALA A 13 32.47 15.64 26.89
CA ALA A 13 31.52 14.92 27.76
C ALA A 13 30.28 15.72 28.17
N GLY A 14 29.37 15.96 27.21
CA GLY A 14 27.99 16.38 27.43
C GLY A 14 27.09 15.17 27.25
N GLU A 15 26.18 14.92 28.19
CA GLU A 15 25.15 13.88 28.07
C GLU A 15 24.42 14.04 26.74
N LEU A 16 24.46 13.01 25.85
CA LEU A 16 23.78 13.03 24.55
C LEU A 16 22.32 13.33 24.72
N LEU A 17 21.78 14.29 23.96
CA LEU A 17 20.37 14.65 24.01
C LEU A 17 19.49 13.42 23.68
N PRO A 18 18.40 13.18 24.43
CA PRO A 18 17.46 12.11 24.07
C PRO A 18 16.88 12.35 22.68
N LEU A 19 16.80 11.32 21.87
CA LEU A 19 16.25 11.38 20.51
C LEU A 19 14.81 10.88 20.52
N ALA A 20 13.88 11.76 20.21
CA ALA A 20 12.49 11.41 19.94
C ALA A 20 12.31 11.09 18.47
N VAL A 21 11.72 9.95 18.16
CA VAL A 21 11.54 9.41 16.80
C VAL A 21 10.06 9.32 16.48
N ASP A 22 9.66 9.87 15.34
CA ASP A 22 8.30 9.64 14.82
C ASP A 22 8.16 8.26 14.19
N LEU A 23 6.93 7.81 14.00
CA LEU A 23 6.60 6.47 13.51
C LEU A 23 6.26 6.47 12.03
N ASP A 24 5.10 7.07 11.69
CA ASP A 24 4.50 7.00 10.35
C ASP A 24 5.31 7.86 9.37
N GLY A 25 5.77 7.28 8.25
CA GLY A 25 6.62 7.97 7.28
C GLY A 25 8.10 8.07 7.69
N THR A 26 8.40 8.07 9.00
CA THR A 26 9.75 8.21 9.58
C THR A 26 10.39 6.86 9.86
N LEU A 27 9.99 6.16 10.91
CA LEU A 27 10.49 4.82 11.25
C LEU A 27 9.95 3.77 10.29
N LEU A 28 8.69 3.92 9.87
CA LEU A 28 7.99 3.09 8.91
C LEU A 28 7.95 3.72 7.52
N ALA A 29 8.05 2.90 6.48
CA ALA A 29 7.81 3.32 5.10
C ALA A 29 6.31 3.34 4.74
N THR A 30 5.42 3.51 5.72
CA THR A 30 3.97 3.49 5.56
C THR A 30 3.31 4.36 6.64
N ASP A 31 2.00 4.57 6.53
CA ASP A 31 1.15 5.22 7.53
C ASP A 31 0.20 4.17 8.14
N THR A 32 0.30 3.99 9.45
CA THR A 32 -0.43 2.94 10.18
C THR A 32 -1.94 3.17 10.20
N LEU A 33 -2.39 4.42 10.19
CA LEU A 33 -3.81 4.75 10.06
C LEU A 33 -4.35 4.36 8.68
N HIS A 34 -3.60 4.68 7.61
CA HIS A 34 -3.99 4.31 6.25
C HIS A 34 -4.04 2.80 6.06
N GLU A 35 -3.09 2.06 6.62
CA GLU A 35 -3.12 0.60 6.62
C GLU A 35 -4.32 0.03 7.37
N GLY A 36 -4.57 0.56 8.57
CA GLY A 36 -5.72 0.15 9.38
C GLY A 36 -7.05 0.41 8.69
N LEU A 37 -7.21 1.57 8.03
CA LEU A 37 -8.41 1.91 7.26
C LEU A 37 -8.63 0.97 6.09
N VAL A 38 -7.59 0.72 5.30
CA VAL A 38 -7.66 -0.20 4.16
C VAL A 38 -7.95 -1.63 4.64
N ALA A 39 -7.31 -2.07 5.73
CA ALA A 39 -7.57 -3.37 6.33
C ALA A 39 -9.00 -3.48 6.87
N ALA A 40 -9.52 -2.45 7.54
CA ALA A 40 -10.91 -2.40 8.02
C ALA A 40 -11.89 -2.49 6.84
N LEU A 41 -11.65 -1.74 5.77
CA LEU A 41 -12.50 -1.74 4.56
C LEU A 41 -12.55 -3.12 3.90
N LEU A 42 -11.39 -3.77 3.73
CA LEU A 42 -11.29 -5.01 2.93
C LEU A 42 -11.58 -6.27 3.75
N ARG A 43 -11.31 -6.27 5.07
CA ARG A 43 -11.42 -7.46 5.92
C ARG A 43 -12.57 -7.43 6.92
N ALA A 44 -13.01 -6.23 7.31
CA ALA A 44 -14.07 -6.03 8.30
C ALA A 44 -15.06 -4.93 7.87
N PRO A 45 -15.66 -4.98 6.67
CA PRO A 45 -16.53 -3.92 6.16
C PRO A 45 -17.73 -3.65 7.08
N ALA A 46 -18.23 -4.66 7.77
CA ALA A 46 -19.32 -4.52 8.74
C ALA A 46 -18.96 -3.62 9.95
N ALA A 47 -17.67 -3.44 10.25
CA ALA A 47 -17.22 -2.56 11.32
C ALA A 47 -17.01 -1.10 10.89
N LEU A 48 -17.04 -0.79 9.59
CA LEU A 48 -16.86 0.57 9.08
C LEU A 48 -17.85 1.59 9.67
N PRO A 49 -19.16 1.30 9.86
CA PRO A 49 -20.07 2.24 10.50
C PRO A 49 -19.62 2.62 11.93
N LYS A 50 -18.99 1.70 12.67
CA LYS A 50 -18.44 1.96 14.00
C LYS A 50 -17.25 2.90 13.91
N VAL A 51 -16.34 2.66 12.98
CA VAL A 51 -15.17 3.51 12.70
C VAL A 51 -15.61 4.92 12.32
N LEU A 52 -16.59 5.06 11.41
CA LEU A 52 -17.09 6.35 10.93
C LEU A 52 -17.79 7.15 12.04
N ARG A 53 -18.50 6.50 12.97
CA ARG A 53 -19.12 7.15 14.15
C ARG A 53 -18.10 7.76 15.10
N ALA A 54 -16.83 7.38 15.01
CA ALA A 54 -15.77 7.97 15.81
C ALA A 54 -15.25 9.31 15.25
N LEU A 55 -15.50 9.63 13.96
CA LEU A 55 -15.03 10.86 13.33
C LEU A 55 -15.44 12.14 14.08
N PRO A 56 -16.71 12.33 14.49
CA PRO A 56 -17.12 13.52 15.24
C PRO A 56 -16.48 13.62 16.63
N ARG A 57 -15.97 12.50 17.17
CA ARG A 57 -15.29 12.44 18.48
C ARG A 57 -13.83 12.91 18.42
N GLY A 58 -13.34 13.22 17.22
CA GLY A 58 -12.01 13.73 16.97
C GLY A 58 -11.01 12.67 16.44
N ARG A 59 -9.87 13.17 15.95
CA ARG A 59 -8.85 12.36 15.29
C ARG A 59 -8.27 11.25 16.19
N ALA A 60 -8.07 11.50 17.48
CA ALA A 60 -7.54 10.51 18.42
C ALA A 60 -8.52 9.34 18.61
N ALA A 61 -9.81 9.61 18.83
CA ALA A 61 -10.86 8.61 18.94
C ALA A 61 -11.01 7.79 17.65
N PHE A 62 -10.92 8.45 16.50
CA PHE A 62 -10.98 7.80 15.20
C PHE A 62 -9.82 6.81 15.01
N LYS A 63 -8.57 7.22 15.27
CA LYS A 63 -7.39 6.36 15.20
C LYS A 63 -7.51 5.14 16.13
N ARG A 64 -8.02 5.35 17.34
CA ARG A 64 -8.26 4.27 18.30
C ARG A 64 -9.28 3.26 17.78
N GLU A 65 -10.41 3.71 17.21
CA GLU A 65 -11.40 2.78 16.65
C GLU A 65 -10.85 2.01 15.45
N VAL A 66 -10.04 2.64 14.59
CA VAL A 66 -9.36 1.95 13.50
C VAL A 66 -8.41 0.88 14.04
N SER A 67 -7.59 1.21 15.05
CA SER A 67 -6.66 0.27 15.69
C SER A 67 -7.37 -0.93 16.36
N LEU A 68 -8.55 -0.71 16.93
CA LEU A 68 -9.37 -1.78 17.52
C LEU A 68 -10.00 -2.71 16.47
N VAL A 69 -10.44 -2.16 15.33
CA VAL A 69 -11.06 -2.93 14.23
C VAL A 69 -10.01 -3.68 13.40
N ALA A 70 -8.86 -3.05 13.18
CA ALA A 70 -7.75 -3.60 12.41
C ALA A 70 -6.45 -3.49 13.22
N PRO A 71 -6.23 -4.40 14.20
CA PRO A 71 -5.03 -4.38 15.01
C PRO A 71 -3.76 -4.45 14.16
N CYS A 72 -2.79 -3.61 14.53
CA CYS A 72 -1.52 -3.53 13.85
C CYS A 72 -0.69 -4.81 14.07
N ASN A 73 -0.22 -5.41 12.98
CA ASN A 73 0.81 -6.45 13.04
C ASN A 73 2.19 -5.81 12.88
N ALA A 74 2.81 -5.42 13.99
CA ALA A 74 4.11 -4.71 13.99
C ALA A 74 5.21 -5.46 13.23
N VAL A 75 5.21 -6.80 13.29
CA VAL A 75 6.20 -7.65 12.61
C VAL A 75 6.10 -7.53 11.07
N ALA A 76 4.90 -7.23 10.58
CA ALA A 76 4.64 -7.11 9.15
C ALA A 76 4.82 -5.69 8.61
N LEU A 77 5.12 -4.69 9.46
CA LEU A 77 5.28 -3.31 8.99
C LEU A 77 6.62 -3.10 8.28
N PRO A 78 6.66 -2.32 7.18
CA PRO A 78 7.88 -2.04 6.44
C PRO A 78 8.74 -1.01 7.20
N LEU A 79 9.76 -1.47 7.93
CA LEU A 79 10.73 -0.62 8.59
C LEU A 79 11.71 -0.01 7.58
N ARG A 80 12.15 1.23 7.82
CA ARG A 80 13.28 1.85 7.11
C ARG A 80 14.59 1.35 7.72
N TRP A 81 15.11 0.26 7.20
CA TRP A 81 16.23 -0.45 7.80
C TRP A 81 17.51 0.39 7.90
N ASN A 82 17.82 1.24 6.92
CA ASN A 82 18.94 2.18 6.96
C ASN A 82 18.83 3.14 8.16
N PHE A 83 17.63 3.63 8.45
CA PHE A 83 17.37 4.49 9.60
C PHE A 83 17.40 3.69 10.92
N VAL A 84 16.84 2.48 10.95
CA VAL A 84 16.90 1.60 12.13
C VAL A 84 18.35 1.23 12.49
N GLU A 85 19.20 0.96 11.50
CA GLU A 85 20.63 0.69 11.73
C GLU A 85 21.35 1.92 12.32
N TRP A 86 21.05 3.10 11.83
CA TRP A 86 21.59 4.34 12.41
C TRP A 86 21.07 4.54 13.84
N LEU A 87 19.81 4.33 14.14
CA LEU A 87 19.27 4.39 15.50
C LEU A 87 19.95 3.39 16.44
N ARG A 88 20.27 2.19 15.98
CA ARG A 88 21.06 1.23 16.77
C ARG A 88 22.46 1.73 17.09
N ALA A 89 23.12 2.39 16.15
CA ALA A 89 24.42 3.01 16.38
C ALA A 89 24.33 4.16 17.41
N GLU A 90 23.29 5.01 17.29
CA GLU A 90 23.03 6.09 18.27
C GLU A 90 22.79 5.50 19.68
N ARG A 91 22.01 4.42 19.80
CA ARG A 91 21.81 3.74 21.07
C ARG A 91 23.11 3.15 21.63
N ALA A 92 23.95 2.55 20.77
CA ALA A 92 25.23 1.98 21.17
C ALA A 92 26.22 3.06 21.66
N SER A 93 26.08 4.32 21.18
CA SER A 93 26.86 5.48 21.69
C SER A 93 26.31 6.03 23.02
N GLY A 94 25.24 5.44 23.58
CA GLY A 94 24.64 5.84 24.85
C GLY A 94 23.45 6.81 24.72
N ARG A 95 22.98 7.16 23.51
CA ARG A 95 21.81 8.01 23.30
C ARG A 95 20.54 7.30 23.69
N ARG A 96 19.68 7.92 24.49
CA ARG A 96 18.35 7.44 24.83
C ARG A 96 17.39 7.66 23.65
N LEU A 97 16.63 6.62 23.26
CA LEU A 97 15.71 6.65 22.13
C LEU A 97 14.26 6.55 22.61
N HIS A 98 13.41 7.45 22.16
CA HIS A 98 12.01 7.50 22.54
C HIS A 98 11.13 7.53 21.29
N LEU A 99 10.21 6.56 21.15
CA LEU A 99 9.21 6.58 20.09
C LEU A 99 8.06 7.51 20.49
N VAL A 100 7.80 8.57 19.70
CA VAL A 100 6.75 9.55 20.00
C VAL A 100 5.95 9.84 18.76
N THR A 101 4.73 9.32 18.70
CA THR A 101 3.92 9.31 17.48
C THR A 101 2.51 9.81 17.66
N ALA A 102 1.92 10.28 16.58
CA ALA A 102 0.50 10.59 16.48
C ALA A 102 -0.37 9.33 16.30
N ALA A 103 0.19 8.15 16.06
CA ALA A 103 -0.53 6.88 16.02
C ALA A 103 -1.17 6.53 17.37
N ASP A 104 -2.07 5.56 17.39
CA ASP A 104 -2.64 5.05 18.65
C ASP A 104 -1.57 4.42 19.53
N GLN A 105 -1.73 4.54 20.88
CA GLN A 105 -0.77 4.03 21.84
C GLN A 105 -0.49 2.53 21.65
N ALA A 106 -1.51 1.73 21.35
CA ALA A 106 -1.33 0.29 21.14
C ALA A 106 -0.40 -0.01 19.93
N VAL A 107 -0.46 0.83 18.89
CA VAL A 107 0.44 0.72 17.73
C VAL A 107 1.87 1.10 18.13
N ALA A 108 2.03 2.20 18.87
CA ALA A 108 3.34 2.64 19.36
C ALA A 108 4.03 1.56 20.22
N ASP A 109 3.29 0.97 21.16
CA ASP A 109 3.79 -0.09 22.03
C ASP A 109 4.19 -1.34 21.24
N ALA A 110 3.33 -1.78 20.30
CA ALA A 110 3.60 -2.96 19.48
C ALA A 110 4.86 -2.80 18.62
N VAL A 111 5.04 -1.62 17.99
CA VAL A 111 6.21 -1.35 17.16
C VAL A 111 7.46 -1.20 18.01
N ALA A 112 7.40 -0.49 19.14
CA ALA A 112 8.54 -0.33 20.03
C ALA A 112 9.03 -1.67 20.56
N ALA A 113 8.11 -2.55 20.98
CA ALA A 113 8.41 -3.91 21.44
C ALA A 113 9.06 -4.76 20.32
N HIS A 114 8.56 -4.64 19.07
CA HIS A 114 9.10 -5.37 17.93
C HIS A 114 10.53 -4.91 17.55
N VAL A 115 10.78 -3.61 17.53
CA VAL A 115 12.09 -3.04 17.15
C VAL A 115 13.12 -3.21 18.28
N GLY A 116 12.69 -3.11 19.54
CA GLY A 116 13.49 -3.43 20.74
C GLY A 116 14.63 -2.48 21.06
N ILE A 117 14.60 -1.24 20.53
CA ILE A 117 15.67 -0.25 20.75
C ILE A 117 15.21 1.00 21.51
N PHE A 118 13.91 1.14 21.77
CA PHE A 118 13.34 2.32 22.42
C PHE A 118 13.26 2.16 23.93
N ASP A 119 13.58 3.20 24.68
CA ASP A 119 13.46 3.27 26.13
C ASP A 119 12.02 3.55 26.57
N SER A 120 11.25 4.23 25.71
CA SER A 120 9.81 4.41 25.90
C SER A 120 9.09 4.60 24.57
N ALA A 121 7.79 4.32 24.56
CA ALA A 121 6.89 4.60 23.44
C ALA A 121 5.69 5.42 23.94
N THR A 122 5.34 6.46 23.19
CA THR A 122 4.19 7.32 23.50
C THR A 122 3.43 7.61 22.24
N GLY A 123 2.15 7.26 22.24
CA GLY A 123 1.20 7.48 21.16
C GLY A 123 0.01 8.35 21.58
N SER A 124 -0.98 8.47 20.70
CA SER A 124 -2.28 9.07 21.04
C SER A 124 -3.11 8.13 21.89
N ASP A 125 -3.82 8.66 22.90
CA ASP A 125 -4.54 7.87 23.91
C ASP A 125 -6.06 7.77 23.67
N GLY A 126 -6.54 8.19 22.51
CA GLY A 126 -7.96 8.24 22.15
C GLY A 126 -8.66 9.52 22.53
N SER A 127 -8.11 10.31 23.46
CA SER A 127 -8.59 11.66 23.84
C SER A 127 -7.67 12.76 23.31
N ARG A 128 -6.36 12.54 23.40
CA ARG A 128 -5.31 13.48 22.98
C ARG A 128 -4.61 12.98 21.73
N ASN A 129 -4.68 13.79 20.65
CA ASN A 129 -3.91 13.51 19.43
C ASN A 129 -2.50 14.11 19.56
N LEU A 130 -1.48 13.24 19.59
CA LEU A 130 -0.08 13.63 19.79
C LEU A 130 0.58 13.98 18.44
N ALA A 131 0.07 15.05 17.79
CA ALA A 131 0.54 15.55 16.49
C ALA A 131 0.89 17.04 16.55
N GLY A 132 1.83 17.49 15.74
CA GLY A 132 2.17 18.90 15.57
C GLY A 132 2.53 19.58 16.88
N GLY A 133 1.87 20.73 17.17
CA GLY A 133 2.08 21.50 18.39
C GLY A 133 1.89 20.72 19.70
N ASN A 134 0.92 19.77 19.74
CA ASN A 134 0.70 18.92 20.91
C ASN A 134 1.91 18.00 21.18
N LYS A 135 2.55 17.49 20.11
CA LYS A 135 3.76 16.67 20.20
C LYS A 135 4.94 17.53 20.69
N ALA A 136 5.09 18.73 20.12
CA ALA A 136 6.13 19.66 20.53
C ALA A 136 6.01 20.06 22.02
N GLU A 137 4.81 20.39 22.48
CA GLU A 137 4.56 20.71 23.89
C GLU A 137 4.84 19.52 24.82
N PHE A 138 4.40 18.32 24.42
CA PHE A 138 4.68 17.10 25.17
C PHE A 138 6.19 16.86 25.33
N LEU A 139 6.95 17.00 24.23
CA LEU A 139 8.41 16.78 24.25
C LEU A 139 9.14 17.85 25.06
N ARG A 140 8.77 19.13 24.99
CA ARG A 140 9.34 20.19 25.84
C ARG A 140 9.13 19.92 27.33
N ARG A 141 7.95 19.42 27.71
CA ARG A 141 7.66 19.06 29.12
C ARG A 141 8.41 17.81 29.55
N ARG A 142 8.56 16.83 28.66
CA ARG A 142 9.24 15.56 28.96
C ARG A 142 10.74 15.70 29.05
N PHE A 143 11.30 16.57 28.24
CA PHE A 143 12.75 16.81 28.11
C PHE A 143 13.09 18.29 28.28
N PRO A 144 13.03 18.83 29.50
CA PRO A 144 13.22 20.27 29.72
C PRO A 144 14.64 20.75 29.42
N GLN A 145 15.64 19.86 29.40
CA GLN A 145 17.03 20.18 29.04
C GLN A 145 17.25 20.20 27.51
N GLY A 146 16.23 19.82 26.71
CA GLY A 146 16.26 19.73 25.26
C GLY A 146 16.23 18.29 24.77
N PHE A 147 15.98 18.15 23.48
CA PHE A 147 15.85 16.86 22.79
C PHE A 147 16.27 17.00 21.33
N ALA A 148 16.68 15.88 20.72
CA ALA A 148 16.78 15.72 19.28
C ALA A 148 15.47 15.11 18.74
N TYR A 149 15.09 15.42 17.51
CA TYR A 149 13.85 14.90 16.91
C TYR A 149 14.05 14.40 15.49
N ALA A 150 13.53 13.21 15.20
CA ALA A 150 13.48 12.62 13.87
C ALA A 150 12.04 12.60 13.34
N GLY A 151 11.83 13.17 12.15
CA GLY A 151 10.51 13.28 11.51
C GLY A 151 10.58 13.43 9.99
N ASP A 152 9.41 13.44 9.33
CA ASP A 152 9.29 13.41 7.87
C ASP A 152 8.37 14.48 7.28
N SER A 153 7.45 15.04 8.04
CA SER A 153 6.26 15.70 7.52
C SER A 153 6.12 17.17 7.94
N ARG A 154 5.25 17.91 7.23
CA ARG A 154 4.86 19.27 7.65
C ARG A 154 4.24 19.34 9.05
N HIS A 155 3.64 18.23 9.52
CA HIS A 155 3.10 18.18 10.87
C HIS A 155 4.19 18.19 11.93
N ASP A 156 5.43 17.86 11.58
CA ASP A 156 6.59 17.85 12.48
C ASP A 156 7.31 19.19 12.55
N LEU A 157 6.99 20.17 11.69
CA LEU A 157 7.63 21.47 11.69
C LEU A 157 7.62 22.19 13.07
N PRO A 158 6.51 22.17 13.85
CA PRO A 158 6.52 22.73 15.21
C PRO A 158 7.43 21.95 16.17
N VAL A 159 7.69 20.68 15.89
CA VAL A 159 8.58 19.83 16.70
C VAL A 159 10.04 20.08 16.33
N PHE A 160 10.35 20.20 15.02
CA PHE A 160 11.69 20.59 14.56
C PHE A 160 12.12 21.94 15.13
N GLU A 161 11.20 22.93 15.18
CA GLU A 161 11.45 24.23 15.78
C GLU A 161 11.72 24.15 17.30
N ALA A 162 11.07 23.19 17.99
CA ALA A 162 11.22 22.99 19.43
C ALA A 162 12.46 22.17 19.81
N ALA A 163 13.01 21.39 18.89
CA ALA A 163 14.14 20.51 19.10
C ALA A 163 15.46 21.29 19.11
N ARG A 164 16.48 20.77 19.77
CA ARG A 164 17.85 21.32 19.68
C ARG A 164 18.59 20.80 18.45
N GLU A 165 18.33 19.56 18.06
CA GLU A 165 18.89 18.90 16.88
C GLU A 165 17.77 18.23 16.09
N ILE A 166 17.88 18.19 14.78
CA ILE A 166 16.88 17.55 13.91
C ILE A 166 17.49 16.44 13.07
N VAL A 167 16.70 15.43 12.81
CA VAL A 167 16.98 14.35 11.86
C VAL A 167 15.85 14.33 10.83
N LEU A 168 16.18 14.54 9.58
CA LEU A 168 15.24 14.49 8.48
C LEU A 168 15.20 13.09 7.90
N VAL A 169 14.03 12.45 7.93
CA VAL A 169 13.86 11.11 7.41
C VAL A 169 12.74 11.12 6.38
N ASN A 170 13.06 10.84 5.12
CA ASN A 170 12.06 10.80 4.02
C ASN A 170 11.26 12.10 3.84
N ALA A 171 11.79 13.22 4.30
CA ALA A 171 11.13 14.51 4.14
C ALA A 171 11.15 14.96 2.67
N SER A 172 10.05 15.57 2.20
CA SER A 172 10.04 16.21 0.88
C SER A 172 11.04 17.38 0.85
N ALA A 173 11.50 17.75 -0.34
CA ALA A 173 12.45 18.88 -0.50
C ALA A 173 11.93 20.17 0.16
N GLU A 174 10.62 20.44 0.05
CA GLU A 174 9.96 21.59 0.67
C GLU A 174 10.01 21.52 2.20
N VAL A 175 9.64 20.37 2.78
CA VAL A 175 9.66 20.17 4.24
C VAL A 175 11.07 20.21 4.77
N ALA A 176 12.02 19.62 4.06
CA ALA A 176 13.42 19.64 4.45
C ALA A 176 14.00 21.07 4.43
N ALA A 177 13.66 21.87 3.44
CA ALA A 177 14.09 23.28 3.36
C ALA A 177 13.50 24.10 4.53
N GLU A 178 12.17 23.98 4.76
CA GLU A 178 11.49 24.69 5.85
C GLU A 178 11.96 24.24 7.24
N ALA A 179 12.24 22.95 7.42
CA ALA A 179 12.79 22.43 8.68
C ALA A 179 14.18 23.00 8.98
N ARG A 180 15.07 23.08 7.97
CA ARG A 180 16.42 23.68 8.11
C ARG A 180 16.36 25.17 8.37
N GLU A 181 15.41 25.89 7.79
CA GLU A 181 15.19 27.30 8.07
C GLU A 181 14.80 27.53 9.53
N ARG A 182 13.92 26.68 10.07
CA ARG A 182 13.47 26.78 11.48
C ARG A 182 14.51 26.26 12.48
N ASN A 183 15.30 25.26 12.09
CA ASN A 183 16.35 24.68 12.91
C ASN A 183 17.54 24.24 12.05
N PRO A 184 18.64 24.99 12.05
CA PRO A 184 19.84 24.69 11.26
C PRO A 184 20.68 23.52 11.81
N ASN A 185 20.41 23.05 13.04
CA ASN A 185 21.20 22.00 13.70
C ASN A 185 20.79 20.61 13.19
N LEU A 186 21.17 20.30 11.97
CA LEU A 186 20.90 19.01 11.32
C LEU A 186 21.91 17.95 11.81
N LEU A 187 21.43 16.93 12.50
CA LEU A 187 22.25 15.81 12.98
C LEU A 187 22.45 14.74 11.88
N ALA A 188 21.38 14.36 11.17
CA ALA A 188 21.44 13.41 10.08
C ALA A 188 20.28 13.62 9.09
N GLU A 189 20.48 13.13 7.86
CA GLU A 189 19.45 13.16 6.83
C GLU A 189 19.37 11.84 6.07
N PHE A 190 18.14 11.35 5.93
CA PHE A 190 17.77 10.18 5.15
C PHE A 190 16.81 10.65 4.06
N PRO A 191 17.30 10.87 2.83
CA PRO A 191 16.50 11.51 1.78
C PRO A 191 15.27 10.66 1.41
N ALA A 192 14.24 11.35 0.95
CA ALA A 192 13.04 10.70 0.45
C ALA A 192 13.36 9.87 -0.80
N GLU A 193 12.95 8.61 -0.79
CA GLU A 193 12.97 7.79 -1.99
C GLU A 193 11.73 8.14 -2.84
N PRO A 194 11.92 8.69 -4.04
CA PRO A 194 10.78 8.98 -4.91
C PRO A 194 10.06 7.68 -5.26
N THR A 195 8.73 7.71 -5.28
CA THR A 195 7.93 6.60 -5.83
C THR A 195 7.97 6.68 -7.35
N PRO A 196 8.83 5.94 -8.04
CA PRO A 196 8.96 6.07 -9.48
C PRO A 196 7.70 5.52 -10.16
N LEU A 197 7.32 6.10 -11.31
CA LEU A 197 6.25 5.59 -12.17
C LEU A 197 6.41 4.08 -12.45
N ARG A 198 7.65 3.61 -12.51
CA ARG A 198 8.01 2.19 -12.64
C ARG A 198 7.33 1.30 -11.59
N ASP A 199 7.17 1.75 -10.33
CA ASP A 199 6.53 0.95 -9.29
C ASP A 199 5.01 0.84 -9.51
N TRP A 200 4.37 1.89 -10.02
CA TRP A 200 2.98 1.83 -10.45
C TRP A 200 2.79 0.85 -11.62
N VAL A 201 3.62 0.96 -12.66
CA VAL A 201 3.62 0.04 -13.80
C VAL A 201 3.87 -1.40 -13.36
N ARG A 202 4.80 -1.62 -12.42
CA ARG A 202 5.06 -2.95 -11.85
C ARG A 202 3.86 -3.49 -11.08
N GLY A 203 3.16 -2.63 -10.31
CA GLY A 203 1.93 -2.99 -9.61
C GLY A 203 0.78 -3.35 -10.56
N MET A 204 0.66 -2.67 -11.70
CA MET A 204 -0.32 -2.97 -12.75
C MET A 204 -0.13 -4.35 -13.40
N ARG A 205 1.06 -4.96 -13.23
CA ARG A 205 1.38 -6.29 -13.77
C ARG A 205 1.15 -6.41 -15.27
N LEU A 206 1.66 -5.46 -16.07
CA LEU A 206 1.45 -5.42 -17.53
C LEU A 206 1.78 -6.75 -18.23
N HIS A 207 2.73 -7.55 -17.70
CA HIS A 207 3.02 -8.89 -18.23
C HIS A 207 1.80 -9.83 -18.18
N GLN A 208 0.82 -9.59 -17.30
CA GLN A 208 -0.43 -10.36 -17.24
C GLN A 208 -1.44 -9.94 -18.34
N TRP A 209 -1.21 -8.78 -18.97
CA TRP A 209 -2.09 -8.31 -20.06
C TRP A 209 -2.00 -9.20 -21.30
N SER A 210 -0.94 -10.01 -21.45
CA SER A 210 -0.86 -11.03 -22.50
C SER A 210 -2.06 -11.99 -22.52
N LYS A 211 -2.66 -12.26 -21.35
CA LYS A 211 -3.89 -13.06 -21.24
C LYS A 211 -5.10 -12.40 -21.89
N ASN A 212 -5.08 -11.07 -22.03
CA ASN A 212 -6.15 -10.32 -22.65
C ASN A 212 -6.09 -10.40 -24.19
N ALA A 213 -5.01 -10.97 -24.77
CA ALA A 213 -4.96 -11.31 -26.19
C ALA A 213 -6.09 -12.26 -26.62
N LEU A 214 -6.70 -12.99 -25.69
CA LEU A 214 -7.89 -13.81 -25.92
C LEU A 214 -9.09 -13.00 -26.43
N LEU A 215 -9.14 -11.68 -26.19
CA LEU A 215 -10.16 -10.78 -26.73
C LEU A 215 -10.10 -10.70 -28.27
N PHE A 216 -8.92 -10.99 -28.86
CA PHE A 216 -8.74 -10.98 -30.31
C PHE A 216 -9.08 -12.30 -31.01
N VAL A 217 -9.20 -13.41 -30.23
CA VAL A 217 -9.47 -14.72 -30.83
C VAL A 217 -10.76 -14.72 -31.67
N PRO A 218 -11.89 -14.17 -31.19
CA PRO A 218 -13.10 -14.09 -32.01
C PRO A 218 -12.95 -13.23 -33.27
N LEU A 219 -12.17 -12.15 -33.21
CA LEU A 219 -11.86 -11.31 -34.37
C LEU A 219 -11.11 -12.09 -35.46
N ILE A 220 -10.13 -12.92 -35.04
CA ILE A 220 -9.35 -13.76 -35.95
C ILE A 220 -10.21 -14.87 -36.54
N LEU A 221 -10.95 -15.61 -35.69
CA LEU A 221 -11.80 -16.71 -36.13
C LEU A 221 -12.99 -16.25 -36.97
N GLY A 222 -13.46 -15.03 -36.75
CA GLY A 222 -14.54 -14.39 -37.52
C GLY A 222 -14.05 -13.75 -38.82
N HIS A 223 -12.75 -13.87 -39.17
CA HIS A 223 -12.15 -13.30 -40.36
C HIS A 223 -12.42 -11.79 -40.51
N ARG A 224 -12.38 -11.03 -39.38
CA ARG A 224 -12.65 -9.58 -39.36
C ARG A 224 -11.40 -8.74 -39.07
N LEU A 225 -10.22 -9.28 -39.33
CA LEU A 225 -8.96 -8.52 -39.16
C LEU A 225 -8.84 -7.32 -40.10
N ASP A 226 -9.50 -7.40 -41.27
CA ASP A 226 -9.54 -6.33 -42.26
C ASP A 226 -10.60 -5.26 -41.97
N ASP A 227 -11.37 -5.41 -40.88
CA ASP A 227 -12.34 -4.44 -40.41
C ASP A 227 -11.68 -3.49 -39.39
N PRO A 228 -11.39 -2.22 -39.77
CA PRO A 228 -10.69 -1.28 -38.88
C PRO A 228 -11.48 -0.95 -37.61
N ASP A 229 -12.82 -0.91 -37.69
CA ASP A 229 -13.68 -0.59 -36.54
C ASP A 229 -13.69 -1.74 -35.53
N ALA A 230 -13.81 -2.99 -36.01
CA ALA A 230 -13.72 -4.15 -35.15
C ALA A 230 -12.36 -4.28 -34.49
N LEU A 231 -11.27 -4.05 -35.25
CA LEU A 231 -9.91 -4.04 -34.75
C LEU A 231 -9.71 -2.94 -33.68
N PHE A 232 -10.16 -1.72 -33.95
CA PHE A 232 -10.09 -0.60 -33.02
C PHE A 232 -10.83 -0.91 -31.71
N ARG A 233 -12.07 -1.43 -31.80
CA ARG A 233 -12.85 -1.83 -30.63
C ARG A 233 -12.14 -2.91 -29.81
N CYS A 234 -11.51 -3.91 -30.44
CA CYS A 234 -10.75 -4.95 -29.74
C CYS A 234 -9.51 -4.38 -29.05
N VAL A 235 -8.76 -3.46 -29.69
CA VAL A 235 -7.58 -2.82 -29.08
C VAL A 235 -8.01 -1.98 -27.87
N VAL A 236 -9.00 -1.11 -28.04
CA VAL A 236 -9.51 -0.27 -26.94
C VAL A 236 -10.06 -1.15 -25.81
N GLY A 237 -10.86 -2.17 -26.15
CA GLY A 237 -11.39 -3.13 -25.19
C GLY A 237 -10.30 -3.85 -24.40
N MET A 238 -9.22 -4.28 -25.08
CA MET A 238 -8.07 -4.92 -24.42
C MET A 238 -7.38 -3.98 -23.44
N LEU A 239 -7.17 -2.70 -23.80
CA LEU A 239 -6.54 -1.71 -22.92
C LEU A 239 -7.41 -1.42 -21.69
N LEU A 240 -8.71 -1.18 -21.91
CA LEU A 240 -9.67 -0.92 -20.83
C LEU A 240 -9.82 -2.13 -19.89
N PHE A 241 -9.87 -3.34 -20.46
CA PHE A 241 -9.93 -4.58 -19.67
C PHE A 241 -8.64 -4.79 -18.89
N GLY A 242 -7.48 -4.54 -19.50
CA GLY A 242 -6.17 -4.60 -18.83
C GLY A 242 -6.08 -3.62 -17.67
N LEU A 243 -6.58 -2.40 -17.85
CA LEU A 243 -6.64 -1.38 -16.80
C LEU A 243 -7.55 -1.83 -15.64
N THR A 244 -8.75 -2.34 -15.95
CA THR A 244 -9.70 -2.89 -14.96
C THR A 244 -9.07 -4.04 -14.19
N ALA A 245 -8.42 -4.97 -14.88
CA ALA A 245 -7.71 -6.10 -14.26
C ALA A 245 -6.57 -5.62 -13.34
N SER A 246 -5.83 -4.59 -13.75
CA SER A 246 -4.80 -4.00 -12.92
C SER A 246 -5.35 -3.42 -11.62
N GLY A 247 -6.50 -2.75 -11.67
CA GLY A 247 -7.21 -2.28 -10.46
C GLY A 247 -7.55 -3.43 -9.50
N THR A 248 -8.03 -4.58 -10.02
CA THR A 248 -8.30 -5.76 -9.16
C THR A 248 -7.02 -6.33 -8.56
N TYR A 249 -5.88 -6.30 -9.26
CA TYR A 249 -4.59 -6.72 -8.69
C TYR A 249 -4.14 -5.84 -7.53
N PHE A 250 -4.33 -4.52 -7.62
CA PHE A 250 -4.04 -3.61 -6.51
C PHE A 250 -4.91 -3.91 -5.29
N ILE A 251 -6.23 -4.15 -5.46
CA ILE A 251 -7.11 -4.53 -4.37
C ILE A 251 -6.66 -5.86 -3.74
N ASN A 252 -6.29 -6.84 -4.56
CA ASN A 252 -5.79 -8.12 -4.07
C ASN A 252 -4.48 -7.99 -3.30
N ASP A 253 -3.52 -7.17 -3.79
CA ASP A 253 -2.27 -6.91 -3.09
C ASP A 253 -2.50 -6.19 -1.76
N LEU A 254 -3.49 -5.29 -1.67
CA LEU A 254 -3.91 -4.66 -0.43
C LEU A 254 -4.57 -5.65 0.55
N ALA A 255 -5.43 -6.55 0.06
CA ALA A 255 -6.06 -7.58 0.87
C ALA A 255 -5.03 -8.59 1.43
N ASP A 256 -4.02 -8.93 0.64
CA ASP A 256 -2.98 -9.88 0.99
C ASP A 256 -1.72 -9.22 1.64
N LEU A 257 -1.76 -7.90 1.95
CA LEU A 257 -0.61 -7.09 2.33
C LEU A 257 0.28 -7.70 3.43
N ALA A 258 -0.32 -8.18 4.53
CA ALA A 258 0.43 -8.78 5.63
C ALA A 258 1.10 -10.11 5.24
N SER A 259 0.43 -10.94 4.45
CA SER A 259 0.98 -12.21 3.96
C SER A 259 2.06 -11.99 2.89
N ASP A 260 1.89 -10.98 2.04
CA ASP A 260 2.88 -10.63 1.02
C ASP A 260 4.19 -10.14 1.65
N ARG A 261 4.13 -9.36 2.73
CA ARG A 261 5.31 -8.91 3.49
C ARG A 261 6.06 -10.06 4.17
N ALA A 262 5.33 -11.06 4.67
CA ALA A 262 5.93 -12.26 5.25
C ALA A 262 6.56 -13.19 4.20
N HIS A 263 6.17 -13.06 2.93
CA HIS A 263 6.62 -13.96 1.88
C HIS A 263 7.97 -13.52 1.29
N ARG A 264 8.91 -14.45 1.08
CA ARG A 264 10.28 -14.20 0.63
C ARG A 264 10.40 -13.32 -0.63
N THR A 265 9.55 -13.53 -1.63
CA THR A 265 9.59 -12.82 -2.91
C THR A 265 8.53 -11.73 -3.03
N LYS A 266 7.32 -11.97 -2.51
CA LYS A 266 6.19 -11.03 -2.61
C LYS A 266 6.39 -9.77 -1.77
N ARG A 267 7.24 -9.81 -0.72
CA ARG A 267 7.61 -8.62 0.07
C ARG A 267 8.21 -7.49 -0.78
N ASN A 268 8.72 -7.80 -1.98
CA ASN A 268 9.28 -6.84 -2.92
C ASN A 268 8.22 -6.18 -3.84
N ARG A 269 6.93 -6.55 -3.72
CA ARG A 269 5.85 -5.86 -4.42
C ARG A 269 5.76 -4.41 -3.96
N PRO A 270 5.42 -3.45 -4.85
CA PRO A 270 5.46 -2.02 -4.53
C PRO A 270 4.66 -1.63 -3.28
N ILE A 271 3.48 -2.20 -3.08
CA ILE A 271 2.63 -1.92 -1.91
C ILE A 271 3.19 -2.60 -0.66
N ALA A 272 3.61 -3.87 -0.75
CA ALA A 272 4.16 -4.62 0.37
C ALA A 272 5.46 -3.98 0.91
N ALA A 273 6.30 -3.49 0.00
CA ALA A 273 7.56 -2.80 0.32
C ALA A 273 7.37 -1.34 0.81
N GLY A 274 6.14 -0.83 0.89
CA GLY A 274 5.85 0.55 1.30
C GLY A 274 6.19 1.62 0.25
N ARG A 275 6.57 1.23 -1.00
CA ARG A 275 6.87 2.20 -2.07
C ARG A 275 5.62 2.88 -2.63
N ILE A 276 4.48 2.21 -2.60
CA ILE A 276 3.16 2.80 -2.87
C ILE A 276 2.36 2.72 -1.57
N ALA A 277 1.97 3.86 -1.04
CA ALA A 277 1.16 3.92 0.17
C ALA A 277 -0.20 3.24 -0.03
N PRO A 278 -0.74 2.48 0.95
CA PRO A 278 -1.96 1.70 0.81
C PRO A 278 -3.17 2.51 0.35
N LEU A 279 -3.33 3.74 0.85
CA LEU A 279 -4.45 4.60 0.45
C LEU A 279 -4.32 5.07 -1.00
N HIS A 280 -3.10 5.40 -1.46
CA HIS A 280 -2.86 5.75 -2.86
C HIS A 280 -3.08 4.55 -3.78
N ALA A 281 -2.66 3.35 -3.36
CA ALA A 281 -2.91 2.11 -4.09
C ALA A 281 -4.40 1.83 -4.23
N LEU A 282 -5.19 2.04 -3.17
CA LEU A 282 -6.65 1.89 -3.20
C LEU A 282 -7.31 2.92 -4.13
N ALA A 283 -6.93 4.20 -4.03
CA ALA A 283 -7.43 5.25 -4.91
C ALA A 283 -7.09 4.97 -6.39
N GLY A 284 -5.86 4.55 -6.67
CA GLY A 284 -5.43 4.14 -8.01
C GLY A 284 -6.21 2.94 -8.53
N ALA A 285 -6.47 1.93 -7.69
CA ALA A 285 -7.29 0.77 -8.05
C ALA A 285 -8.71 1.17 -8.44
N ILE A 286 -9.35 2.01 -7.63
CA ILE A 286 -10.70 2.53 -7.90
C ILE A 286 -10.70 3.34 -9.20
N ALA A 287 -9.74 4.24 -9.39
CA ALA A 287 -9.63 5.04 -10.59
C ALA A 287 -9.48 4.17 -11.86
N MET A 288 -8.63 3.14 -11.83
CA MET A 288 -8.43 2.20 -12.93
C MET A 288 -9.71 1.43 -13.26
N ILE A 289 -10.44 0.93 -12.24
CA ILE A 289 -11.69 0.19 -12.44
C ILE A 289 -12.77 1.11 -13.00
N LEU A 290 -12.96 2.30 -12.44
CA LEU A 290 -13.97 3.26 -12.92
C LEU A 290 -13.68 3.74 -14.34
N THR A 291 -12.41 3.99 -14.69
CA THR A 291 -12.02 4.33 -16.07
C THR A 291 -12.33 3.18 -17.04
N GLY A 292 -12.03 1.94 -16.63
CA GLY A 292 -12.39 0.76 -17.41
C GLY A 292 -13.89 0.61 -17.61
N PHE A 293 -14.69 0.82 -16.56
CA PHE A 293 -16.16 0.75 -16.64
C PHE A 293 -16.74 1.86 -17.52
N ALA A 294 -16.24 3.10 -17.38
CA ALA A 294 -16.69 4.21 -18.21
C ALA A 294 -16.39 3.94 -19.70
N GLY A 295 -15.17 3.46 -20.01
CA GLY A 295 -14.82 3.09 -21.38
C GLY A 295 -15.65 1.91 -21.91
N ALA A 296 -15.88 0.89 -21.09
CA ALA A 296 -16.72 -0.25 -21.46
C ALA A 296 -18.17 0.18 -21.73
N ALA A 297 -18.72 1.11 -20.92
CA ALA A 297 -20.06 1.66 -21.12
C ALA A 297 -20.20 2.39 -22.47
N LEU A 298 -19.16 3.11 -22.88
CA LEU A 298 -19.12 3.78 -24.21
C LEU A 298 -19.07 2.78 -25.37
N LEU A 299 -18.45 1.61 -25.17
CA LEU A 299 -18.38 0.55 -26.19
C LEU A 299 -19.65 -0.30 -26.26
N GLY A 300 -20.43 -0.38 -25.17
CA GLY A 300 -21.70 -1.10 -25.12
C GLY A 300 -22.06 -1.63 -23.72
N THR A 301 -23.37 -1.74 -23.45
CA THR A 301 -23.87 -2.21 -22.15
C THR A 301 -23.42 -3.64 -21.81
N THR A 302 -23.39 -4.52 -22.82
CA THR A 302 -22.92 -5.92 -22.66
C THR A 302 -21.48 -5.97 -22.17
N LEU A 303 -20.61 -5.09 -22.70
CA LEU A 303 -19.21 -4.98 -22.29
C LEU A 303 -19.09 -4.47 -20.86
N LEU A 304 -19.87 -3.45 -20.49
CA LEU A 304 -19.91 -2.95 -19.12
C LEU A 304 -20.30 -4.05 -18.13
N LEU A 305 -21.38 -4.79 -18.43
CA LEU A 305 -21.82 -5.91 -17.58
C LEU A 305 -20.77 -7.00 -17.46
N GLY A 306 -20.07 -7.31 -18.55
CA GLY A 306 -18.97 -8.27 -18.54
C GLY A 306 -17.76 -7.80 -17.70
N PHE A 307 -17.43 -6.50 -17.75
CA PHE A 307 -16.36 -5.94 -16.90
C PHE A 307 -16.76 -5.95 -15.42
N ILE A 308 -18.01 -5.62 -15.10
CA ILE A 308 -18.54 -5.71 -13.74
C ILE A 308 -18.49 -7.18 -13.25
N CYS A 309 -18.96 -8.12 -14.08
CA CYS A 309 -18.88 -9.55 -13.79
C CYS A 309 -17.43 -9.98 -13.51
N TYR A 310 -16.48 -9.55 -14.36
CA TYR A 310 -15.06 -9.83 -14.17
C TYR A 310 -14.55 -9.35 -12.81
N VAL A 311 -14.84 -8.10 -12.44
CA VAL A 311 -14.40 -7.52 -11.17
C VAL A 311 -15.01 -8.28 -10.00
N CYS A 312 -16.33 -8.53 -10.01
CA CYS A 312 -17.03 -9.25 -8.94
C CYS A 312 -16.46 -10.67 -8.75
N VAL A 313 -16.30 -11.42 -9.84
CA VAL A 313 -15.77 -12.79 -9.81
C VAL A 313 -14.30 -12.80 -9.36
N SER A 314 -13.50 -11.85 -9.84
CA SER A 314 -12.08 -11.74 -9.49
C SER A 314 -11.87 -11.40 -8.00
N LEU A 315 -12.69 -10.50 -7.44
CA LEU A 315 -12.65 -10.16 -6.02
C LEU A 315 -13.15 -11.32 -5.14
N LEU A 316 -14.25 -11.97 -5.54
CA LEU A 316 -14.79 -13.13 -4.84
C LEU A 316 -13.81 -14.32 -4.86
N TYR A 317 -13.15 -14.52 -6.00
CA TYR A 317 -12.07 -15.50 -6.13
C TYR A 317 -10.93 -15.24 -5.14
N SER A 318 -10.47 -14.00 -5.08
CA SER A 318 -9.39 -13.63 -4.18
C SER A 318 -9.77 -13.79 -2.70
N ALA A 319 -11.02 -13.49 -2.34
CA ALA A 319 -11.50 -13.56 -0.96
C ALA A 319 -11.75 -15.01 -0.49
N GLN A 320 -12.36 -15.85 -1.32
CA GLN A 320 -12.91 -17.14 -0.88
C GLN A 320 -12.62 -18.31 -1.82
N LEU A 321 -12.87 -18.17 -3.14
CA LEU A 321 -12.94 -19.31 -4.06
C LEU A 321 -11.60 -20.01 -4.25
N LYS A 322 -10.48 -19.30 -4.19
CA LYS A 322 -9.10 -19.85 -4.30
C LYS A 322 -8.76 -20.91 -3.23
N ARG A 323 -9.58 -21.03 -2.17
CA ARG A 323 -9.37 -22.00 -1.08
C ARG A 323 -9.91 -23.38 -1.37
N ILE A 324 -10.76 -23.52 -2.38
CA ILE A 324 -11.44 -24.74 -2.77
C ILE A 324 -10.93 -25.15 -4.16
N ALA A 325 -10.14 -26.22 -4.25
CA ALA A 325 -9.42 -26.59 -5.47
C ALA A 325 -10.31 -26.67 -6.72
N LEU A 326 -11.52 -27.23 -6.60
CA LEU A 326 -12.46 -27.32 -7.72
C LEU A 326 -12.94 -25.94 -8.17
N LEU A 327 -13.30 -25.05 -7.20
CA LEU A 327 -13.77 -23.70 -7.50
C LEU A 327 -12.64 -22.83 -8.03
N ASP A 328 -11.40 -23.05 -7.57
CA ASP A 328 -10.20 -22.41 -8.11
C ASP A 328 -10.09 -22.61 -9.61
N THR A 329 -10.06 -23.87 -10.04
CA THR A 329 -9.93 -24.26 -11.46
C THR A 329 -11.10 -23.73 -12.29
N LEU A 330 -12.33 -23.94 -11.83
CA LEU A 330 -13.54 -23.49 -12.56
C LEU A 330 -13.60 -21.97 -12.69
N THR A 331 -13.24 -21.24 -11.64
CA THR A 331 -13.27 -19.76 -11.66
C THR A 331 -12.22 -19.21 -12.62
N ILE A 332 -11.01 -19.75 -12.61
CA ILE A 332 -9.97 -19.31 -13.54
C ILE A 332 -10.38 -19.62 -14.97
N GLY A 333 -10.88 -20.84 -15.25
CA GLY A 333 -11.43 -21.21 -16.56
C GLY A 333 -12.56 -20.28 -17.01
N GLY A 334 -13.48 -19.97 -16.11
CA GLY A 334 -14.58 -19.03 -16.36
C GLY A 334 -14.09 -17.61 -16.68
N LEU A 335 -13.08 -17.11 -15.97
CA LEU A 335 -12.48 -15.80 -16.25
C LEU A 335 -11.76 -15.76 -17.62
N PHE A 336 -11.18 -16.86 -18.08
CA PHE A 336 -10.63 -16.96 -19.45
C PHE A 336 -11.76 -17.01 -20.49
N THR A 337 -12.79 -17.79 -20.25
CA THR A 337 -13.98 -17.87 -21.15
C THR A 337 -14.70 -16.52 -21.23
N LEU A 338 -14.81 -15.78 -20.12
CA LEU A 338 -15.38 -14.42 -20.11
C LEU A 338 -14.61 -13.48 -21.06
N ARG A 339 -13.28 -13.55 -21.10
CA ARG A 339 -12.49 -12.74 -22.05
C ARG A 339 -12.86 -13.06 -23.48
N LEU A 340 -13.03 -14.35 -23.80
CA LEU A 340 -13.43 -14.76 -25.13
C LEU A 340 -14.83 -14.23 -25.48
N ALA A 341 -15.80 -14.32 -24.56
CA ALA A 341 -17.15 -13.80 -24.75
C ALA A 341 -17.16 -12.28 -24.99
N LEU A 342 -16.34 -11.52 -24.23
CA LEU A 342 -16.15 -10.08 -24.44
C LEU A 342 -15.51 -9.80 -25.81
N GLY A 343 -14.60 -10.65 -26.26
CA GLY A 343 -14.01 -10.56 -27.60
C GLY A 343 -15.03 -10.77 -28.71
N VAL A 344 -16.02 -11.64 -28.55
CA VAL A 344 -17.14 -11.83 -29.50
C VAL A 344 -17.92 -10.52 -29.66
N GLU A 345 -18.26 -9.88 -28.55
CA GLU A 345 -18.99 -8.60 -28.53
C GLU A 345 -18.15 -7.46 -29.17
N LEU A 346 -16.86 -7.38 -28.84
CA LEU A 346 -15.96 -6.37 -29.41
C LEU A 346 -15.78 -6.53 -30.92
N ALA A 347 -15.61 -7.76 -31.39
CA ALA A 347 -15.45 -8.08 -32.80
C ALA A 347 -16.76 -8.00 -33.59
N GLY A 348 -17.92 -7.94 -32.94
CA GLY A 348 -19.22 -7.94 -33.58
C GLY A 348 -19.48 -9.21 -34.39
N VAL A 349 -18.99 -10.36 -33.92
CA VAL A 349 -19.20 -11.66 -34.57
C VAL A 349 -20.35 -12.47 -33.91
N PRO A 350 -20.99 -13.39 -34.63
CA PRO A 350 -22.06 -14.22 -34.07
C PRO A 350 -21.52 -15.04 -32.87
N TYR A 351 -22.38 -15.15 -31.84
CA TYR A 351 -22.08 -15.99 -30.68
C TYR A 351 -22.09 -17.48 -31.07
N SER A 352 -20.99 -18.19 -30.77
CA SER A 352 -20.85 -19.61 -30.99
C SER A 352 -20.88 -20.37 -29.66
N PRO A 353 -21.99 -21.12 -29.36
CA PRO A 353 -22.06 -21.93 -28.13
C PRO A 353 -20.94 -22.97 -28.03
N TRP A 354 -20.54 -23.54 -29.18
CA TRP A 354 -19.46 -24.51 -29.25
C TRP A 354 -18.11 -23.93 -28.88
N LEU A 355 -17.82 -22.70 -29.34
CA LEU A 355 -16.56 -21.99 -28.97
C LEU A 355 -16.54 -21.73 -27.46
N MET A 356 -17.65 -21.33 -26.87
CA MET A 356 -17.73 -21.07 -25.43
C MET A 356 -17.61 -22.36 -24.61
N ALA A 357 -18.28 -23.42 -25.01
CA ALA A 357 -18.19 -24.73 -24.36
C ALA A 357 -16.76 -25.28 -24.44
N PHE A 358 -16.16 -25.24 -25.64
CA PHE A 358 -14.77 -25.64 -25.82
C PHE A 358 -13.82 -24.84 -24.93
N ALA A 359 -13.92 -23.52 -24.92
CA ALA A 359 -13.09 -22.65 -24.11
C ALA A 359 -13.24 -22.95 -22.60
N ALA A 360 -14.47 -23.07 -22.12
CA ALA A 360 -14.74 -23.41 -20.73
C ALA A 360 -14.09 -24.74 -20.33
N PHE A 361 -14.25 -25.76 -21.15
CA PHE A 361 -13.67 -27.06 -20.91
C PHE A 361 -12.11 -27.04 -21.01
N PHE A 362 -11.59 -26.45 -22.08
CA PHE A 362 -10.15 -26.35 -22.33
C PHE A 362 -9.41 -25.63 -21.20
N PHE A 363 -9.89 -24.46 -20.80
CA PHE A 363 -9.24 -23.70 -19.73
C PHE A 363 -9.40 -24.35 -18.36
N SER A 364 -10.53 -25.01 -18.09
CA SER A 364 -10.73 -25.73 -16.83
C SER A 364 -9.85 -26.99 -16.76
N SER A 365 -9.67 -27.72 -17.86
CA SER A 365 -8.84 -28.93 -17.90
C SER A 365 -7.34 -28.62 -17.86
N SER A 366 -6.89 -27.58 -18.56
CA SER A 366 -5.48 -27.18 -18.62
C SER A 366 -4.95 -26.63 -17.31
N LEU A 367 -5.82 -26.16 -16.43
CA LEU A 367 -5.47 -25.56 -15.12
C LEU A 367 -5.70 -26.53 -13.96
N SER A 368 -6.20 -27.73 -14.22
CA SER A 368 -6.34 -28.76 -13.18
C SER A 368 -4.98 -28.99 -12.53
N PRO A 369 -4.83 -28.82 -11.20
CA PRO A 369 -3.58 -29.14 -10.54
C PRO A 369 -3.28 -30.61 -10.82
N SER A 370 -2.10 -30.89 -11.37
CA SER A 370 -1.59 -32.24 -11.40
C SER A 370 -1.63 -32.75 -9.97
N VAL A 371 -2.52 -33.69 -9.70
CA VAL A 371 -2.57 -34.41 -8.43
C VAL A 371 -1.26 -35.19 -8.37
N THR A 372 -0.24 -34.56 -7.82
CA THR A 372 0.95 -35.26 -7.34
C THR A 372 0.50 -36.04 -6.12
N VAL A 373 0.02 -37.26 -6.38
CA VAL A 373 -0.06 -38.33 -5.37
C VAL A 373 1.37 -38.57 -4.90
N SER A 374 1.66 -38.12 -3.71
CA SER A 374 2.82 -38.58 -2.93
C SER A 374 2.37 -38.82 -1.50
#